data_1374c05c8f910cfecf52abc4fcc504e1
#
_entry.id   1374c05c8f910cfecf52abc4fcc504e1
#
_cell.length_a   1.000
_cell.length_b   1.000
_cell.length_c   1.000
_cell.angle_alpha   90.00
_cell.angle_beta   90.00
_cell.angle_gamma   90.00
#
_symmetry.space_group_name_H-M   'P 1'
#
loop_
_entity.id
_entity.type
_entity.pdbx_description
1 polymer ?
#
loop_
_entity_poly.entity_id
_entity_poly.type
_entity_poly.pdbx_seq_one_letter_code
_entity_poly.pdbx_strand_id
1 'polypeptide(L)'
;MERTRALECFLSERQESEEKAIMKNLRLKEVSIKDLDQIRALYWRLLDSSPKYGQILQWKKNIYPNDDDWNSYIVKGEMYLILKDVDVIGAVAVTNAQSKEYGKIQWKVKADDQDVAVVHLLMVLPEYQGDGAATAALDEIIKLAADKKKKAVRLDAIETNVPAQKLYEKYGFVNCGTAQEYYESTGETEFVFYEYALAE
;
A
#
# COMPACT_ATOMS: atom_id res chain seq x y z
N MET A 1 -26.34 -16.13 -24.23
CA MET A 1 -25.68 -16.12 -22.92
C MET A 1 -24.18 -16.52 -22.98
N GLU A 2 -23.79 -17.64 -23.60
CA GLU A 2 -22.38 -18.05 -23.71
C GLU A 2 -21.48 -17.08 -24.49
N ARG A 3 -21.97 -16.55 -25.62
CA ARG A 3 -21.21 -15.58 -26.44
C ARG A 3 -20.92 -14.25 -25.70
N THR A 4 -21.86 -13.79 -24.87
CA THR A 4 -21.71 -12.56 -24.10
C THR A 4 -20.64 -12.75 -23.00
N ARG A 5 -20.65 -13.90 -22.32
CA ARG A 5 -19.71 -14.28 -21.28
C ARG A 5 -18.28 -14.46 -21.82
N ALA A 6 -18.14 -15.06 -23.01
CA ALA A 6 -16.86 -15.20 -23.71
C ALA A 6 -16.28 -13.84 -24.13
N LEU A 7 -17.13 -12.93 -24.59
CA LEU A 7 -16.71 -11.57 -24.98
C LEU A 7 -16.28 -10.75 -23.76
N GLU A 8 -17.01 -10.85 -22.65
CA GLU A 8 -16.64 -10.19 -21.37
C GLU A 8 -15.31 -10.72 -20.83
N CYS A 9 -15.08 -12.05 -20.87
CA CYS A 9 -13.82 -12.67 -20.49
C CYS A 9 -12.65 -12.18 -21.37
N PHE A 10 -12.84 -12.18 -22.69
CA PHE A 10 -11.82 -11.71 -23.65
C PHE A 10 -11.48 -10.22 -23.48
N LEU A 11 -12.48 -9.39 -23.21
CA LEU A 11 -12.28 -7.96 -22.95
C LEU A 11 -11.56 -7.72 -21.61
N SER A 12 -11.87 -8.51 -20.59
CA SER A 12 -11.19 -8.48 -19.29
C SER A 12 -9.71 -8.88 -19.42
N GLU A 13 -9.41 -10.00 -20.10
CA GLU A 13 -8.05 -10.48 -20.33
C GLU A 13 -7.21 -9.49 -21.15
N ARG A 14 -7.84 -8.83 -22.14
CA ARG A 14 -7.17 -7.81 -22.95
C ARG A 14 -6.89 -6.56 -22.16
N GLN A 15 -7.81 -6.13 -21.32
CA GLN A 15 -7.66 -4.97 -20.44
C GLN A 15 -6.57 -5.21 -19.39
N GLU A 16 -6.52 -6.40 -18.77
CA GLU A 16 -5.44 -6.80 -17.86
C GLU A 16 -4.07 -6.86 -18.56
N SER A 17 -4.03 -7.31 -19.82
CA SER A 17 -2.78 -7.36 -20.58
C SER A 17 -2.29 -5.97 -20.99
N GLU A 18 -3.20 -5.05 -21.31
CA GLU A 18 -2.90 -3.65 -21.62
C GLU A 18 -2.45 -2.89 -20.35
N GLU A 19 -3.14 -3.08 -19.21
CA GLU A 19 -2.73 -2.53 -17.90
C GLU A 19 -1.34 -3.02 -17.47
N LYS A 20 -1.06 -4.33 -17.62
CA LYS A 20 0.28 -4.90 -17.39
C LYS A 20 1.34 -4.33 -18.33
N ALA A 21 1.00 -4.07 -19.59
CA ALA A 21 1.94 -3.48 -20.56
C ALA A 21 2.24 -2.01 -20.23
N ILE A 22 1.25 -1.25 -19.78
CA ILE A 22 1.40 0.17 -19.38
C ILE A 22 2.27 0.32 -18.12
N MET A 23 2.27 -0.69 -17.22
CA MET A 23 3.02 -0.68 -15.95
C MET A 23 4.31 -1.50 -15.97
N LYS A 24 4.79 -1.89 -17.15
CA LYS A 24 5.91 -2.83 -17.36
C LYS A 24 7.24 -2.41 -16.70
N ASN A 25 7.41 -1.12 -16.37
CA ASN A 25 8.65 -0.56 -15.83
C ASN A 25 8.45 0.05 -14.43
N LEU A 26 7.47 -0.43 -13.66
CA LEU A 26 7.32 0.02 -12.28
C LEU A 26 8.34 -0.69 -11.40
N ARG A 27 8.95 0.05 -10.47
CA ARG A 27 9.89 -0.50 -9.49
C ARG A 27 9.88 0.29 -8.20
N LEU A 28 10.29 -0.34 -7.12
CA LEU A 28 10.60 0.31 -5.85
C LEU A 28 12.06 0.77 -5.83
N LYS A 29 12.29 1.98 -5.37
CA LYS A 29 13.62 2.54 -5.11
C LYS A 29 13.71 2.90 -3.64
N GLU A 30 14.58 2.24 -2.89
CA GLU A 30 14.91 2.61 -1.53
C GLU A 30 15.43 4.06 -1.48
N VAL A 31 15.05 4.80 -0.46
CA VAL A 31 15.39 6.21 -0.30
C VAL A 31 16.37 6.43 0.84
N SER A 32 17.01 7.59 0.81
CA SER A 32 17.89 8.07 1.86
C SER A 32 17.33 9.34 2.51
N ILE A 33 17.94 9.81 3.58
CA ILE A 33 17.54 11.05 4.24
C ILE A 33 17.54 12.27 3.31
N LYS A 34 18.33 12.24 2.24
CA LYS A 34 18.36 13.31 1.22
C LYS A 34 17.07 13.40 0.41
N ASP A 35 16.27 12.34 0.42
CA ASP A 35 15.02 12.25 -0.33
C ASP A 35 13.80 12.67 0.53
N LEU A 36 13.98 13.07 1.81
CA LEU A 36 12.89 13.40 2.74
C LEU A 36 12.00 14.52 2.21
N ASP A 37 12.58 15.60 1.64
CA ASP A 37 11.79 16.69 1.06
C ASP A 37 10.96 16.22 -0.14
N GLN A 38 11.47 15.29 -0.92
CA GLN A 38 10.74 14.69 -2.04
C GLN A 38 9.57 13.83 -1.53
N ILE A 39 9.80 13.01 -0.49
CA ILE A 39 8.74 12.21 0.15
C ILE A 39 7.64 13.14 0.66
N ARG A 40 7.98 14.16 1.46
CA ARG A 40 7.03 15.15 1.97
C ARG A 40 6.21 15.78 0.85
N ALA A 41 6.88 16.21 -0.22
CA ALA A 41 6.21 16.85 -1.38
C ALA A 41 5.20 15.92 -2.06
N LEU A 42 5.49 14.60 -2.16
CA LEU A 42 4.56 13.62 -2.72
C LEU A 42 3.26 13.50 -1.89
N TYR A 43 3.40 13.32 -0.57
CA TYR A 43 2.24 13.21 0.32
C TYR A 43 1.42 14.50 0.35
N TRP A 44 2.08 15.66 0.38
CA TRP A 44 1.38 16.94 0.35
C TRP A 44 0.66 17.17 -0.99
N ARG A 45 1.29 16.78 -2.11
CA ARG A 45 0.65 16.83 -3.43
C ARG A 45 -0.61 15.98 -3.49
N LEU A 46 -0.58 14.77 -2.92
CA LEU A 46 -1.78 13.93 -2.80
C LEU A 46 -2.87 14.66 -2.01
N LEU A 47 -2.55 15.17 -0.82
CA LEU A 47 -3.52 15.84 0.05
C LEU A 47 -4.07 17.14 -0.56
N ASP A 48 -3.24 17.90 -1.30
CA ASP A 48 -3.66 19.13 -1.98
C ASP A 48 -4.52 18.88 -3.21
N SER A 49 -4.42 17.71 -3.81
CA SER A 49 -5.13 17.39 -5.05
C SER A 49 -6.65 17.29 -4.85
N SER A 50 -7.12 16.92 -3.66
CA SER A 50 -8.55 16.91 -3.30
C SER A 50 -8.75 16.79 -1.80
N PRO A 51 -9.69 17.55 -1.21
CA PRO A 51 -10.08 17.41 0.20
C PRO A 51 -10.54 15.98 0.60
N LYS A 52 -10.99 15.18 -0.37
CA LYS A 52 -11.40 13.79 -0.11
C LYS A 52 -10.29 12.94 0.47
N TYR A 53 -9.02 13.17 0.07
CA TYR A 53 -7.90 12.36 0.57
C TYR A 53 -7.68 12.57 2.06
N GLY A 54 -7.74 13.81 2.55
CA GLY A 54 -7.68 14.06 3.99
C GLY A 54 -8.83 13.40 4.77
N GLN A 55 -10.01 13.28 4.15
CA GLN A 55 -11.18 12.64 4.77
C GLN A 55 -11.07 11.12 4.80
N ILE A 56 -10.74 10.47 3.66
CA ILE A 56 -10.73 9.01 3.56
C ILE A 56 -9.48 8.39 4.18
N LEU A 57 -8.34 9.11 4.20
CA LEU A 57 -7.07 8.63 4.76
C LEU A 57 -6.89 9.11 6.21
N GLN A 58 -7.64 10.12 6.63
CA GLN A 58 -7.44 10.87 7.88
C GLN A 58 -6.03 11.45 8.03
N TRP A 59 -5.32 11.61 6.92
CA TRP A 59 -4.00 12.23 6.88
C TRP A 59 -4.10 13.74 6.90
N LYS A 60 -3.17 14.37 7.61
CA LYS A 60 -3.16 15.81 7.78
C LYS A 60 -1.73 16.33 7.83
N LYS A 61 -1.43 17.30 6.94
CA LYS A 61 -0.09 17.91 6.83
C LYS A 61 0.46 18.33 8.19
N ASN A 62 1.74 18.02 8.42
CA ASN A 62 2.50 18.29 9.65
C ASN A 62 1.95 17.59 10.92
N ILE A 63 0.97 16.71 10.80
CA ILE A 63 0.44 15.92 11.92
C ILE A 63 0.70 14.44 11.67
N TYR A 64 0.11 13.86 10.61
CA TYR A 64 0.33 12.48 10.21
C TYR A 64 -0.02 12.26 8.72
N PRO A 65 0.85 11.60 7.93
CA PRO A 65 2.26 11.39 8.29
C PRO A 65 3.05 12.70 8.29
N ASN A 66 4.13 12.76 9.07
CA ASN A 66 5.02 13.90 9.21
C ASN A 66 6.49 13.50 9.01
N ASP A 67 7.41 14.45 9.14
CA ASP A 67 8.84 14.23 8.91
C ASP A 67 9.45 13.17 9.82
N ASP A 68 9.04 13.10 11.09
CA ASP A 68 9.54 12.11 12.03
C ASP A 68 9.07 10.70 11.65
N ASP A 69 7.82 10.57 11.19
CA ASP A 69 7.27 9.30 10.70
C ASP A 69 8.09 8.81 9.50
N TRP A 70 8.24 9.63 8.45
CA TRP A 70 9.02 9.25 7.26
C TRP A 70 10.48 8.97 7.59
N ASN A 71 11.11 9.83 8.42
CA ASN A 71 12.50 9.66 8.83
C ASN A 71 12.70 8.34 9.56
N SER A 72 11.74 7.92 10.41
CA SER A 72 11.80 6.66 11.12
C SER A 72 11.89 5.43 10.19
N TYR A 73 11.22 5.47 9.03
CA TYR A 73 11.32 4.44 7.98
C TYR A 73 12.59 4.58 7.15
N ILE A 74 12.98 5.82 6.80
CA ILE A 74 14.15 6.08 5.95
C ILE A 74 15.44 5.58 6.61
N VAL A 75 15.65 5.87 7.89
CA VAL A 75 16.88 5.46 8.59
C VAL A 75 17.02 3.95 8.77
N LYS A 76 15.90 3.21 8.63
CA LYS A 76 15.87 1.74 8.67
C LYS A 76 15.95 1.09 7.28
N GLY A 77 15.97 1.88 6.18
CA GLY A 77 15.90 1.36 4.81
C GLY A 77 14.53 0.74 4.48
N GLU A 78 13.48 1.24 5.10
CA GLU A 78 12.12 0.72 5.00
C GLU A 78 11.19 1.63 4.15
N MET A 79 11.69 2.79 3.69
CA MET A 79 10.94 3.73 2.85
C MET A 79 11.36 3.63 1.39
N TYR A 80 10.39 3.59 0.48
CA TYR A 80 10.61 3.43 -0.95
C TYR A 80 9.82 4.46 -1.75
N LEU A 81 10.43 4.98 -2.83
CA LEU A 81 9.72 5.64 -3.92
C LEU A 81 9.19 4.58 -4.88
N ILE A 82 7.99 4.82 -5.42
CA ILE A 82 7.40 4.05 -6.50
C ILE A 82 7.72 4.80 -7.79
N LEU A 83 8.52 4.17 -8.66
CA LEU A 83 8.92 4.74 -9.94
C LEU A 83 8.24 4.00 -11.09
N LYS A 84 7.74 4.78 -12.05
CA LYS A 84 7.35 4.30 -13.38
C LYS A 84 8.30 4.90 -14.39
N ASP A 85 9.15 4.07 -15.01
CA ASP A 85 10.29 4.53 -15.82
C ASP A 85 11.22 5.46 -15.01
N VAL A 86 11.18 6.77 -15.32
CA VAL A 86 11.95 7.81 -14.63
C VAL A 86 11.11 8.63 -13.66
N ASP A 87 9.79 8.52 -13.76
CA ASP A 87 8.85 9.34 -12.99
C ASP A 87 8.61 8.75 -11.60
N VAL A 88 8.62 9.60 -10.59
CA VAL A 88 8.21 9.24 -9.24
C VAL A 88 6.69 9.41 -9.13
N ILE A 89 5.99 8.30 -9.02
CA ILE A 89 4.53 8.27 -9.05
C ILE A 89 3.88 8.00 -7.70
N GLY A 90 4.68 7.67 -6.68
CA GLY A 90 4.17 7.35 -5.36
C GLY A 90 5.27 7.01 -4.36
N ALA A 91 4.85 6.57 -3.19
CA ALA A 91 5.75 6.11 -2.13
C ALA A 91 5.07 5.06 -1.25
N VAL A 92 5.88 4.29 -0.52
CA VAL A 92 5.44 3.25 0.40
C VAL A 92 6.50 2.97 1.45
N ALA A 93 6.09 2.66 2.69
CA ALA A 93 6.96 2.05 3.68
C ALA A 93 6.68 0.54 3.77
N VAL A 94 7.76 -0.28 3.80
CA VAL A 94 7.69 -1.74 3.94
C VAL A 94 8.60 -2.14 5.10
N THR A 95 7.99 -2.52 6.20
CA THR A 95 8.65 -2.77 7.49
C THR A 95 8.54 -4.22 7.92
N ASN A 96 9.21 -4.56 9.05
CA ASN A 96 8.96 -5.81 9.78
C ASN A 96 8.19 -5.56 11.09
N ALA A 97 8.01 -4.29 11.47
CA ALA A 97 7.39 -3.94 12.75
C ALA A 97 5.87 -4.00 12.64
N GLN A 98 5.25 -4.69 13.56
CA GLN A 98 3.81 -4.75 13.73
C GLN A 98 3.41 -3.92 14.96
N SER A 99 2.34 -3.14 14.86
CA SER A 99 1.76 -2.45 16.00
C SER A 99 1.16 -3.46 17.02
N LYS A 100 0.86 -3.00 18.22
CA LYS A 100 0.20 -3.86 19.23
C LYS A 100 -1.16 -4.37 18.75
N GLU A 101 -1.83 -3.63 17.91
CA GLU A 101 -3.13 -3.94 17.34
C GLU A 101 -3.05 -5.14 16.41
N TYR A 102 -1.94 -5.27 15.66
CA TYR A 102 -1.66 -6.46 14.85
C TYR A 102 -1.64 -7.75 15.69
N GLY A 103 -1.21 -7.66 16.96
CA GLY A 103 -1.25 -8.78 17.91
C GLY A 103 -2.65 -9.23 18.33
N LYS A 104 -3.69 -8.42 18.09
CA LYS A 104 -5.09 -8.74 18.36
C LYS A 104 -5.76 -9.47 17.20
N ILE A 105 -5.15 -9.48 16.01
CA ILE A 105 -5.72 -10.01 14.79
C ILE A 105 -5.43 -11.50 14.65
N GLN A 106 -6.43 -12.26 14.21
CA GLN A 106 -6.28 -13.69 13.93
C GLN A 106 -5.75 -13.90 12.50
N TRP A 107 -4.44 -13.75 12.35
CA TRP A 107 -3.76 -13.97 11.08
C TRP A 107 -3.87 -15.42 10.59
N LYS A 108 -3.93 -15.61 9.27
CA LYS A 108 -4.00 -16.95 8.65
C LYS A 108 -2.63 -17.62 8.64
N VAL A 109 -1.56 -16.83 8.42
CA VAL A 109 -0.17 -17.30 8.43
C VAL A 109 0.41 -17.10 9.84
N LYS A 110 0.85 -18.19 10.47
CA LYS A 110 1.61 -18.12 11.73
C LYS A 110 3.04 -17.70 11.42
N ALA A 111 3.40 -16.51 11.82
CA ALA A 111 4.72 -15.93 11.54
C ALA A 111 5.08 -14.94 12.65
N ASP A 112 6.37 -14.90 12.99
CA ASP A 112 6.94 -13.89 13.87
C ASP A 112 7.15 -12.58 13.09
N ASP A 113 7.38 -11.45 13.80
CA ASP A 113 7.56 -10.13 13.18
C ASP A 113 8.63 -10.13 12.08
N GLN A 114 9.77 -10.80 12.32
CA GLN A 114 10.84 -10.91 11.34
C GLN A 114 10.46 -11.68 10.05
N ASP A 115 9.42 -12.51 10.11
CA ASP A 115 8.95 -13.35 9.00
C ASP A 115 7.82 -12.71 8.19
N VAL A 116 7.38 -11.51 8.55
CA VAL A 116 6.36 -10.76 7.82
C VAL A 116 6.93 -9.47 7.24
N ALA A 117 6.31 -9.00 6.17
CA ALA A 117 6.46 -7.62 5.71
C ALA A 117 5.17 -6.87 6.01
N VAL A 118 5.28 -5.66 6.56
CA VAL A 118 4.13 -4.82 6.86
C VAL A 118 4.18 -3.57 5.99
N VAL A 119 3.09 -3.29 5.30
CA VAL A 119 2.98 -2.16 4.37
C VAL A 119 2.30 -0.99 5.06
N HIS A 120 2.95 0.16 5.06
CA HIS A 120 2.42 1.41 5.58
C HIS A 120 2.51 2.52 4.54
N LEU A 121 1.64 3.50 4.66
CA LEU A 121 1.70 4.74 3.89
C LEU A 121 1.75 4.55 2.36
N LEU A 122 1.19 3.44 1.83
CA LEU A 122 1.12 3.24 0.39
C LEU A 122 0.28 4.34 -0.26
N MET A 123 0.89 5.10 -1.14
CA MET A 123 0.21 6.13 -1.91
C MET A 123 0.69 6.16 -3.36
N VAL A 124 -0.23 6.46 -4.27
CA VAL A 124 0.01 6.74 -5.68
C VAL A 124 -0.60 8.09 -6.01
N LEU A 125 0.12 8.93 -6.74
CA LEU A 125 -0.36 10.25 -7.15
C LEU A 125 -1.63 10.14 -8.00
N PRO A 126 -2.58 11.08 -7.87
CA PRO A 126 -3.91 10.99 -8.46
C PRO A 126 -3.92 10.77 -9.97
N GLU A 127 -2.98 11.38 -10.69
CA GLU A 127 -2.85 11.26 -12.14
C GLU A 127 -2.39 9.89 -12.64
N TYR A 128 -1.94 9.02 -11.73
CA TYR A 128 -1.55 7.63 -12.01
C TYR A 128 -2.51 6.61 -11.39
N GLN A 129 -3.60 7.09 -10.74
CA GLN A 129 -4.64 6.22 -10.20
C GLN A 129 -5.61 5.79 -11.30
N GLY A 130 -6.18 4.60 -11.16
CA GLY A 130 -7.15 4.05 -12.14
C GLY A 130 -6.52 3.17 -13.21
N ASP A 131 -5.23 3.34 -13.52
CA ASP A 131 -4.52 2.62 -14.59
C ASP A 131 -3.67 1.44 -14.09
N GLY A 132 -4.00 0.88 -12.93
CA GLY A 132 -3.31 -0.30 -12.38
C GLY A 132 -2.01 0.00 -11.62
N ALA A 133 -1.59 1.27 -11.44
CA ALA A 133 -0.33 1.61 -10.77
C ALA A 133 -0.24 1.09 -9.33
N ALA A 134 -1.33 1.14 -8.56
CA ALA A 134 -1.34 0.62 -7.20
C ALA A 134 -1.24 -0.92 -7.17
N THR A 135 -1.85 -1.62 -8.14
CA THR A 135 -1.71 -3.07 -8.31
C THR A 135 -0.27 -3.44 -8.65
N ALA A 136 0.36 -2.73 -9.60
CA ALA A 136 1.76 -2.95 -9.96
C ALA A 136 2.73 -2.62 -8.80
N ALA A 137 2.39 -1.63 -7.97
CA ALA A 137 3.16 -1.36 -6.75
C ALA A 137 3.06 -2.52 -5.75
N LEU A 138 1.88 -3.14 -5.60
CA LEU A 138 1.71 -4.35 -4.78
C LEU A 138 2.52 -5.51 -5.33
N ASP A 139 2.61 -5.71 -6.67
CA ASP A 139 3.45 -6.73 -7.28
C ASP A 139 4.93 -6.58 -6.85
N GLU A 140 5.46 -5.36 -6.91
CA GLU A 140 6.84 -5.08 -6.48
C GLU A 140 7.03 -5.22 -4.95
N ILE A 141 6.03 -4.89 -4.14
CA ILE A 141 6.05 -5.10 -2.69
C ILE A 141 6.07 -6.59 -2.35
N ILE A 142 5.22 -7.39 -3.00
CA ILE A 142 5.17 -8.84 -2.83
C ILE A 142 6.51 -9.46 -3.25
N LYS A 143 7.09 -9.04 -4.38
CA LYS A 143 8.40 -9.47 -4.83
C LYS A 143 9.50 -9.10 -3.82
N LEU A 144 9.52 -7.85 -3.32
CA LEU A 144 10.45 -7.41 -2.28
C LEU A 144 10.35 -8.28 -1.02
N ALA A 145 9.13 -8.60 -0.59
CA ALA A 145 8.88 -9.45 0.56
C ALA A 145 9.36 -10.90 0.32
N ALA A 146 9.10 -11.45 -0.87
CA ALA A 146 9.57 -12.77 -1.26
C ALA A 146 11.11 -12.84 -1.33
N ASP A 147 11.77 -11.85 -1.92
CA ASP A 147 13.24 -11.73 -1.97
C ASP A 147 13.85 -11.68 -0.55
N LYS A 148 13.13 -11.05 0.39
CA LYS A 148 13.48 -11.03 1.83
C LYS A 148 13.04 -12.29 2.59
N LYS A 149 12.52 -13.32 1.90
CA LYS A 149 12.08 -14.61 2.46
C LYS A 149 10.99 -14.45 3.54
N LYS A 150 10.08 -13.50 3.35
CA LYS A 150 8.94 -13.35 4.22
C LYS A 150 7.89 -14.43 3.95
N LYS A 151 7.09 -14.76 4.96
CA LYS A 151 5.98 -15.74 4.86
C LYS A 151 4.66 -15.09 4.48
N ALA A 152 4.50 -13.82 4.82
CA ALA A 152 3.31 -13.05 4.52
C ALA A 152 3.60 -11.56 4.37
N VAL A 153 2.71 -10.87 3.64
CA VAL A 153 2.61 -9.42 3.63
C VAL A 153 1.33 -9.04 4.35
N ARG A 154 1.43 -8.14 5.32
CA ARG A 154 0.32 -7.61 6.12
C ARG A 154 0.17 -6.11 5.89
N LEU A 155 -1.04 -5.64 5.99
CA LEU A 155 -1.35 -4.22 5.95
C LEU A 155 -2.69 -3.96 6.64
N ASP A 156 -2.93 -2.71 6.93
CA ASP A 156 -4.21 -2.20 7.40
C ASP A 156 -4.71 -1.07 6.51
N ALA A 157 -5.99 -0.85 6.55
CA ALA A 157 -6.63 0.31 5.96
C ALA A 157 -7.67 0.86 6.94
N ILE A 158 -7.66 2.18 7.12
CA ILE A 158 -8.73 2.83 7.87
C ILE A 158 -10.10 2.52 7.21
N GLU A 159 -11.14 2.32 8.01
CA GLU A 159 -12.48 1.93 7.55
C GLU A 159 -13.01 2.85 6.44
N THR A 160 -12.74 4.14 6.52
CA THR A 160 -13.15 5.12 5.52
C THR A 160 -12.45 4.99 4.17
N ASN A 161 -11.29 4.28 4.11
CA ASN A 161 -10.53 4.08 2.87
C ASN A 161 -11.04 2.89 2.06
N VAL A 162 -12.31 2.92 1.69
CA VAL A 162 -12.97 1.88 0.88
C VAL A 162 -12.23 1.60 -0.46
N PRO A 163 -11.66 2.59 -1.16
CA PRO A 163 -10.88 2.30 -2.37
C PRO A 163 -9.68 1.39 -2.14
N ALA A 164 -8.93 1.59 -1.05
CA ALA A 164 -7.79 0.73 -0.72
C ALA A 164 -8.25 -0.69 -0.32
N GLN A 165 -9.31 -0.80 0.47
CA GLN A 165 -9.88 -2.11 0.85
C GLN A 165 -10.25 -2.93 -0.39
N LYS A 166 -10.97 -2.34 -1.35
CA LYS A 166 -11.32 -2.99 -2.62
C LYS A 166 -10.09 -3.38 -3.45
N LEU A 167 -9.05 -2.54 -3.46
CA LEU A 167 -7.79 -2.85 -4.13
C LEU A 167 -7.15 -4.10 -3.52
N TYR A 168 -7.04 -4.15 -2.20
CA TYR A 168 -6.40 -5.27 -1.50
C TYR A 168 -7.17 -6.58 -1.69
N GLU A 169 -8.48 -6.54 -1.56
CA GLU A 169 -9.36 -7.71 -1.80
C GLU A 169 -9.27 -8.19 -3.25
N LYS A 170 -9.34 -7.28 -4.22
CA LYS A 170 -9.18 -7.62 -5.65
C LYS A 170 -7.80 -8.21 -5.96
N TYR A 171 -6.75 -7.73 -5.27
CA TYR A 171 -5.39 -8.23 -5.42
C TYR A 171 -5.22 -9.66 -4.86
N GLY A 172 -6.03 -10.05 -3.90
CA GLY A 172 -5.98 -11.37 -3.27
C GLY A 172 -5.57 -11.35 -1.80
N PHE A 173 -5.49 -10.16 -1.18
CA PHE A 173 -5.37 -10.09 0.27
C PHE A 173 -6.65 -10.57 0.94
N VAL A 174 -6.50 -11.30 2.03
CA VAL A 174 -7.60 -11.82 2.84
C VAL A 174 -7.85 -10.86 4.00
N ASN A 175 -9.11 -10.47 4.19
CA ASN A 175 -9.54 -9.73 5.36
C ASN A 175 -9.42 -10.63 6.62
N CYS A 176 -8.67 -10.17 7.61
CA CYS A 176 -8.38 -10.87 8.85
C CYS A 176 -9.12 -10.29 10.07
N GLY A 177 -9.98 -9.30 9.85
CA GLY A 177 -10.78 -8.67 10.89
C GLY A 177 -10.48 -7.18 11.06
N THR A 178 -11.06 -6.60 12.10
CA THR A 178 -10.92 -5.18 12.44
C THR A 178 -10.39 -4.99 13.85
N ALA A 179 -9.74 -3.84 14.09
CA ALA A 179 -9.42 -3.39 15.44
C ALA A 179 -9.48 -1.87 15.51
N GLN A 180 -9.74 -1.35 16.70
CA GLN A 180 -9.69 0.08 16.96
C GLN A 180 -8.29 0.48 17.44
N GLU A 181 -7.78 1.55 16.86
CA GLU A 181 -6.54 2.22 17.25
C GLU A 181 -6.84 3.66 17.67
N TYR A 182 -6.16 4.12 18.70
CA TYR A 182 -6.29 5.50 19.15
C TYR A 182 -5.14 6.35 18.60
N TYR A 183 -5.50 7.42 17.91
CA TYR A 183 -4.57 8.45 17.46
C TYR A 183 -4.96 9.81 18.07
N GLU A 184 -3.97 10.58 18.54
CA GLU A 184 -4.25 11.93 19.08
C GLU A 184 -4.93 12.85 18.06
N SER A 185 -4.64 12.65 16.77
CA SER A 185 -5.17 13.48 15.68
C SER A 185 -6.62 13.17 15.28
N THR A 186 -7.10 11.94 15.52
CA THR A 186 -8.39 11.45 15.01
C THR A 186 -9.25 10.76 16.09
N GLY A 187 -8.69 10.49 17.27
CA GLY A 187 -9.36 9.71 18.31
C GLY A 187 -9.39 8.21 18.00
N GLU A 188 -10.39 7.51 18.50
CA GLU A 188 -10.60 6.09 18.19
C GLU A 188 -10.99 5.93 16.73
N THR A 189 -10.22 5.15 16.01
CA THR A 189 -10.35 4.92 14.57
C THR A 189 -10.34 3.43 14.30
N GLU A 190 -11.30 2.94 13.52
CA GLU A 190 -11.36 1.54 13.13
C GLU A 190 -10.52 1.28 11.89
N PHE A 191 -9.72 0.21 11.96
CA PHE A 191 -8.91 -0.31 10.85
C PHE A 191 -9.33 -1.72 10.47
N VAL A 192 -9.26 -2.00 9.18
CA VAL A 192 -9.47 -3.33 8.59
C VAL A 192 -8.11 -3.91 8.24
N PHE A 193 -7.81 -5.10 8.70
CA PHE A 193 -6.52 -5.76 8.57
C PHE A 193 -6.54 -6.84 7.50
N TYR A 194 -5.50 -6.86 6.70
CA TYR A 194 -5.39 -7.72 5.53
C TYR A 194 -4.06 -8.47 5.51
N GLU A 195 -4.09 -9.71 5.01
CA GLU A 195 -2.92 -10.56 4.86
C GLU A 195 -2.86 -11.18 3.47
N TYR A 196 -1.67 -11.21 2.89
CA TYR A 196 -1.33 -11.96 1.70
C TYR A 196 -0.28 -13.00 2.04
N ALA A 197 -0.62 -14.30 1.91
CA ALA A 197 0.32 -15.38 2.15
C ALA A 197 1.29 -15.50 0.98
N LEU A 198 2.59 -15.55 1.26
CA LEU A 198 3.61 -15.85 0.26
C LEU A 198 3.75 -17.37 0.14
N ALA A 199 3.94 -17.86 -1.11
CA ALA A 199 4.24 -19.26 -1.34
C ALA A 199 5.63 -19.59 -0.78
N GLU A 200 5.77 -20.79 -0.18
CA GLU A 200 7.05 -21.34 0.25
C GLU A 200 7.98 -21.66 -0.93
#